data_50a93108124cb94864ab21cef870edb4
#
_entry.id   50a93108124cb94864ab21cef870edb4
#
_cell.length_a   1.000
_cell.length_b   1.000
_cell.length_c   1.000
_cell.angle_alpha   90.00
_cell.angle_beta   90.00
_cell.angle_gamma   90.00
#
_symmetry.space_group_name_H-M   'P 1'
#
loop_
_entity.id
_entity.type
_entity.pdbx_description
1 polymer ?
#
loop_
_entity_poly.entity_id
_entity_poly.type
_entity_poly.pdbx_seq_one_letter_code
_entity_poly.pdbx_strand_id
1 'polypeptide(L)'
;MDFASLHDLLRSTYDEMMPLCAQMSGIAKGIAGLGALFYIALRVWASIARAEPIDVFPLLRPFVLGFCIMFFPTVVLGTMNAVLSPVVQGTEAMVHQQENTLAQLVKRRDKLQEAAYLKNPETAYLVSNEKFDEKIEEMGIIGPEDAVTIAGMYAERAAYQTKQWFMQLFRDFMELLYNAAGLIIDTLRTFILIVLSILGPVVFGISVWDGLSGSLSAWFSRYISVYLWLPVSSILSALLAKIQVLMVQKDIAALSSANYVPDLGTWYYIVFFLIGIVGYFCVPTVAGWIIEAGGGIGAYGRNVNSVAKSGAQGAYLGGKASAAGLGAAVGNIGGRIKGMLIKGK
;
A
#
# COMPACT_ATOMS: atom_id res chain seq x y z
N MET A 1 14.05 14.38 11.10
CA MET A 1 13.20 13.46 11.85
C MET A 1 13.62 12.06 11.46
N ASP A 2 13.89 11.22 12.43
CA ASP A 2 14.24 9.83 12.15
C ASP A 2 12.95 9.01 12.02
N PHE A 3 12.62 8.59 10.82
CA PHE A 3 11.42 7.79 10.55
C PHE A 3 11.46 6.44 11.28
N ALA A 4 12.66 5.90 11.54
CA ALA A 4 12.81 4.65 12.30
C ALA A 4 12.28 4.79 13.74
N SER A 5 12.55 5.91 14.40
CA SER A 5 12.05 6.18 15.75
C SER A 5 10.50 6.29 15.81
N LEU A 6 9.86 6.73 14.71
CA LEU A 6 8.41 6.79 14.62
C LEU A 6 7.79 5.38 14.46
N HIS A 7 8.41 4.48 13.72
CA HIS A 7 7.97 3.09 13.64
C HIS A 7 8.08 2.36 14.98
N ASP A 8 9.15 2.60 15.73
CA ASP A 8 9.32 2.05 17.09
C ASP A 8 8.25 2.61 18.05
N LEU A 9 7.92 3.90 17.93
CA LEU A 9 6.84 4.52 18.70
C LEU A 9 5.48 3.87 18.40
N LEU A 10 5.19 3.55 17.14
CA LEU A 10 3.94 2.88 16.76
C LEU A 10 3.87 1.46 17.35
N ARG A 11 4.99 0.74 17.38
CA ARG A 11 5.06 -0.59 18.03
C ARG A 11 4.82 -0.50 19.53
N SER A 12 5.48 0.43 20.22
CA SER A 12 5.28 0.63 21.68
C SER A 12 3.83 1.05 21.98
N THR A 13 3.24 1.91 21.16
CA THR A 13 1.83 2.30 21.30
C THR A 13 0.89 1.09 21.20
N TYR A 14 1.15 0.17 20.26
CA TYR A 14 0.37 -1.06 20.17
C TYR A 14 0.45 -1.86 21.46
N ASP A 15 1.64 -2.09 22.00
CA ASP A 15 1.87 -2.88 23.21
C ASP A 15 1.28 -2.21 24.46
N GLU A 16 1.37 -0.90 24.59
CA GLU A 16 0.78 -0.12 25.69
C GLU A 16 -0.75 -0.12 25.68
N MET A 17 -1.37 -0.25 24.49
CA MET A 17 -2.83 -0.32 24.35
C MET A 17 -3.41 -1.73 24.60
N MET A 18 -2.58 -2.78 24.60
CA MET A 18 -3.03 -4.15 24.79
C MET A 18 -3.74 -4.42 26.15
N PRO A 19 -3.37 -3.79 27.28
CA PRO A 19 -4.11 -3.97 28.54
C PRO A 19 -5.59 -3.58 28.45
N LEU A 20 -5.98 -2.69 27.53
CA LEU A 20 -7.39 -2.32 27.29
C LEU A 20 -8.21 -3.51 26.74
N CYS A 21 -7.59 -4.45 26.05
CA CYS A 21 -8.25 -5.68 25.62
C CYS A 21 -8.76 -6.50 26.83
N ALA A 22 -8.01 -6.50 27.93
CA ALA A 22 -8.41 -7.22 29.15
C ALA A 22 -9.66 -6.59 29.78
N GLN A 23 -9.80 -5.28 29.74
CA GLN A 23 -11.00 -4.59 30.24
C GLN A 23 -12.23 -4.93 29.38
N MET A 24 -12.07 -4.92 28.04
CA MET A 24 -13.14 -5.30 27.12
C MET A 24 -13.52 -6.78 27.21
N SER A 25 -12.60 -7.65 27.61
CA SER A 25 -12.89 -9.07 27.90
C SER A 25 -13.91 -9.24 29.04
N GLY A 26 -13.94 -8.33 30.02
CA GLY A 26 -14.96 -8.32 31.08
C GLY A 26 -16.37 -8.11 30.52
N ILE A 27 -16.55 -7.13 29.63
CA ILE A 27 -17.83 -6.84 28.96
C ILE A 27 -18.21 -8.00 28.04
N ALA A 28 -17.24 -8.53 27.29
CA ALA A 28 -17.45 -9.65 26.38
C ALA A 28 -17.92 -10.93 27.08
N LYS A 29 -17.42 -11.23 28.28
CA LYS A 29 -17.89 -12.35 29.12
C LYS A 29 -19.35 -12.23 29.45
N GLY A 30 -19.84 -11.03 29.80
CA GLY A 30 -21.27 -10.80 30.07
C GLY A 30 -22.12 -11.09 28.82
N ILE A 31 -21.73 -10.56 27.66
CA ILE A 31 -22.44 -10.78 26.37
C ILE A 31 -22.41 -12.26 26.00
N ALA A 32 -21.24 -12.89 26.09
CA ALA A 32 -21.06 -14.32 25.77
C ALA A 32 -21.85 -15.23 26.73
N GLY A 33 -21.90 -14.90 28.03
CA GLY A 33 -22.65 -15.66 29.02
C GLY A 33 -24.14 -15.65 28.75
N LEU A 34 -24.71 -14.49 28.47
CA LEU A 34 -26.11 -14.39 28.05
C LEU A 34 -26.37 -15.15 26.75
N GLY A 35 -25.48 -14.94 25.73
CA GLY A 35 -25.57 -15.65 24.46
C GLY A 35 -25.49 -17.16 24.61
N ALA A 36 -24.61 -17.67 25.49
CA ALA A 36 -24.47 -19.10 25.78
C ALA A 36 -25.73 -19.67 26.39
N LEU A 37 -26.34 -18.96 27.34
CA LEU A 37 -27.60 -19.36 27.97
C LEU A 37 -28.71 -19.52 26.91
N PHE A 38 -28.93 -18.51 26.08
CA PHE A 38 -29.94 -18.58 25.02
C PHE A 38 -29.60 -19.65 23.97
N TYR A 39 -28.36 -19.76 23.56
CA TYR A 39 -27.91 -20.75 22.60
C TYR A 39 -28.18 -22.17 23.06
N ILE A 40 -27.77 -22.49 24.30
CA ILE A 40 -27.97 -23.82 24.89
C ILE A 40 -29.46 -24.09 25.10
N ALA A 41 -30.21 -23.15 25.65
CA ALA A 41 -31.63 -23.30 25.90
C ALA A 41 -32.41 -23.56 24.60
N LEU A 42 -32.19 -22.75 23.56
CA LEU A 42 -32.86 -22.91 22.26
C LEU A 42 -32.50 -24.24 21.59
N ARG A 43 -31.22 -24.63 21.68
CA ARG A 43 -30.75 -25.88 21.06
C ARG A 43 -31.32 -27.11 21.73
N VAL A 44 -31.32 -27.16 23.09
CA VAL A 44 -31.92 -28.24 23.89
C VAL A 44 -33.42 -28.29 23.64
N TRP A 45 -34.11 -27.13 23.66
CA TRP A 45 -35.54 -27.04 23.40
C TRP A 45 -35.89 -27.59 22.00
N ALA A 46 -35.12 -27.23 20.99
CA ALA A 46 -35.35 -27.72 19.63
C ALA A 46 -35.16 -29.24 19.50
N SER A 47 -34.18 -29.82 20.19
CA SER A 47 -34.00 -31.30 20.24
C SER A 47 -35.15 -32.00 20.94
N ILE A 48 -35.63 -31.47 22.08
CA ILE A 48 -36.79 -32.01 22.78
C ILE A 48 -38.05 -31.93 21.94
N ALA A 49 -38.28 -30.77 21.26
CA ALA A 49 -39.45 -30.58 20.43
C ALA A 49 -39.50 -31.50 19.20
N ARG A 50 -38.35 -31.94 18.71
CA ARG A 50 -38.20 -32.90 17.61
C ARG A 50 -38.12 -34.35 18.03
N ALA A 51 -38.12 -34.61 19.34
CA ALA A 51 -37.87 -35.93 19.92
C ALA A 51 -36.56 -36.57 19.45
N GLU A 52 -35.54 -35.74 19.19
CA GLU A 52 -34.19 -36.15 18.77
C GLU A 52 -33.25 -36.24 19.97
N PRO A 53 -32.24 -37.12 19.97
CA PRO A 53 -31.21 -37.13 21.01
C PRO A 53 -30.44 -35.81 20.98
N ILE A 54 -30.09 -35.33 22.20
CA ILE A 54 -29.36 -34.08 22.36
C ILE A 54 -27.89 -34.26 21.86
N ASP A 55 -27.52 -33.57 20.79
CA ASP A 55 -26.13 -33.53 20.33
C ASP A 55 -25.31 -32.56 21.19
N VAL A 56 -24.34 -33.12 21.91
CA VAL A 56 -23.49 -32.37 22.84
C VAL A 56 -22.42 -31.54 22.14
N PHE A 57 -21.97 -31.96 20.96
CA PHE A 57 -20.88 -31.28 20.25
C PHE A 57 -21.16 -29.79 19.93
N PRO A 58 -22.30 -29.40 19.38
CA PRO A 58 -22.62 -28.00 19.18
C PRO A 58 -22.70 -27.19 20.46
N LEU A 59 -23.06 -27.84 21.59
CA LEU A 59 -23.17 -27.17 22.88
C LEU A 59 -21.81 -26.81 23.49
N LEU A 60 -20.71 -27.42 23.03
CA LEU A 60 -19.34 -27.03 23.43
C LEU A 60 -18.85 -25.70 22.83
N ARG A 61 -19.48 -25.25 21.78
CA ARG A 61 -19.08 -24.02 21.09
C ARG A 61 -19.02 -22.77 21.98
N PRO A 62 -20.03 -22.46 22.79
CA PRO A 62 -19.97 -21.33 23.73
C PRO A 62 -18.81 -21.41 24.73
N PHE A 63 -18.48 -22.62 25.18
CA PHE A 63 -17.37 -22.84 26.14
C PHE A 63 -16.00 -22.54 25.48
N VAL A 64 -15.78 -23.00 24.25
CA VAL A 64 -14.55 -22.72 23.51
C VAL A 64 -14.42 -21.21 23.27
N LEU A 65 -15.49 -20.53 22.86
CA LEU A 65 -15.49 -19.08 22.68
C LEU A 65 -15.27 -18.34 24.00
N GLY A 66 -15.88 -18.80 25.10
CA GLY A 66 -15.65 -18.25 26.43
C GLY A 66 -14.19 -18.36 26.87
N PHE A 67 -13.56 -19.51 26.61
CA PHE A 67 -12.12 -19.69 26.84
C PHE A 67 -11.27 -18.72 26.01
N CYS A 68 -11.57 -18.58 24.73
CA CYS A 68 -10.88 -17.60 23.85
C CYS A 68 -11.06 -16.17 24.36
N ILE A 69 -12.23 -15.78 24.87
CA ILE A 69 -12.47 -14.44 25.45
C ILE A 69 -11.66 -14.27 26.75
N MET A 70 -11.56 -15.32 27.57
CA MET A 70 -10.81 -15.25 28.83
C MET A 70 -9.33 -15.00 28.61
N PHE A 71 -8.74 -15.65 27.63
CA PHE A 71 -7.31 -15.58 27.29
C PHE A 71 -7.05 -14.87 25.96
N PHE A 72 -7.91 -13.89 25.62
CA PHE A 72 -7.90 -13.26 24.29
C PHE A 72 -6.53 -12.70 23.88
N PRO A 73 -5.83 -11.89 24.72
CA PRO A 73 -4.54 -11.32 24.33
C PRO A 73 -3.48 -12.40 24.09
N THR A 74 -3.44 -13.44 24.93
CA THR A 74 -2.40 -14.47 24.87
C THR A 74 -2.69 -15.58 23.87
N VAL A 75 -3.93 -16.09 23.86
CA VAL A 75 -4.31 -17.22 22.99
C VAL A 75 -4.65 -16.73 21.59
N VAL A 76 -5.54 -15.74 21.46
CA VAL A 76 -5.99 -15.31 20.12
C VAL A 76 -4.96 -14.42 19.45
N LEU A 77 -4.60 -13.28 20.07
CA LEU A 77 -3.65 -12.35 19.47
C LEU A 77 -2.23 -12.92 19.44
N GLY A 78 -1.80 -13.61 20.52
CA GLY A 78 -0.49 -14.24 20.57
C GLY A 78 -0.31 -15.29 19.47
N THR A 79 -1.30 -16.15 19.23
CA THR A 79 -1.26 -17.14 18.15
C THR A 79 -1.25 -16.48 16.77
N MET A 80 -2.08 -15.43 16.56
CA MET A 80 -2.12 -14.69 15.32
C MET A 80 -0.77 -14.05 15.01
N ASN A 81 -0.17 -13.38 15.99
CA ASN A 81 1.13 -12.75 15.85
C ASN A 81 2.24 -13.79 15.60
N ALA A 82 2.23 -14.91 16.31
CA ALA A 82 3.22 -15.98 16.12
C ALA A 82 3.18 -16.59 14.71
N VAL A 83 1.99 -16.74 14.13
CA VAL A 83 1.82 -17.28 12.76
C VAL A 83 2.19 -16.25 11.70
N LEU A 84 1.88 -14.98 11.91
CA LEU A 84 2.06 -13.91 10.89
C LEU A 84 3.42 -13.21 10.98
N SER A 85 4.08 -13.21 12.15
CA SER A 85 5.39 -12.56 12.35
C SER A 85 6.50 -13.06 11.40
N PRO A 86 6.64 -14.36 11.08
CA PRO A 86 7.66 -14.82 10.13
C PRO A 86 7.50 -14.21 8.72
N VAL A 87 6.25 -13.93 8.31
CA VAL A 87 5.98 -13.29 7.01
C VAL A 87 6.50 -11.85 7.01
N VAL A 88 6.27 -11.12 8.10
CA VAL A 88 6.78 -9.75 8.28
C VAL A 88 8.30 -9.75 8.24
N GLN A 89 8.94 -10.57 9.08
CA GLN A 89 10.40 -10.64 9.15
C GLN A 89 11.05 -11.02 7.81
N GLY A 90 10.45 -11.97 7.10
CA GLY A 90 10.93 -12.39 5.77
C GLY A 90 10.86 -11.24 4.74
N THR A 91 9.78 -10.47 4.74
CA THR A 91 9.62 -9.34 3.80
C THR A 91 10.48 -8.14 4.18
N GLU A 92 10.66 -7.84 5.47
CA GLU A 92 11.59 -6.81 5.95
C GLU A 92 13.04 -7.13 5.56
N ALA A 93 13.47 -8.38 5.71
CA ALA A 93 14.81 -8.82 5.29
C ALA A 93 15.04 -8.60 3.77
N MET A 94 14.01 -8.80 2.94
CA MET A 94 14.08 -8.51 1.49
C MET A 94 14.31 -7.02 1.22
N VAL A 95 13.66 -6.12 1.95
CA VAL A 95 13.84 -4.67 1.82
C VAL A 95 15.27 -4.29 2.17
N HIS A 96 15.74 -4.66 3.35
CA HIS A 96 17.10 -4.34 3.82
C HIS A 96 18.18 -4.84 2.87
N GLN A 97 18.01 -6.02 2.28
CA GLN A 97 18.96 -6.55 1.30
C GLN A 97 19.02 -5.68 0.04
N GLN A 98 17.86 -5.23 -0.48
CA GLN A 98 17.83 -4.40 -1.69
C GLN A 98 18.33 -2.98 -1.42
N GLU A 99 17.98 -2.37 -0.30
CA GLU A 99 18.44 -1.04 0.11
C GLU A 99 19.96 -0.99 0.30
N ASN A 100 20.54 -1.98 0.98
CA ASN A 100 21.99 -2.08 1.16
C ASN A 100 22.71 -2.22 -0.19
N THR A 101 22.18 -3.03 -1.09
CA THR A 101 22.72 -3.19 -2.46
C THR A 101 22.63 -1.88 -3.23
N LEU A 102 21.49 -1.21 -3.16
CA LEU A 102 21.27 0.09 -3.81
C LEU A 102 22.24 1.14 -3.31
N ALA A 103 22.40 1.29 -2.01
CA ALA A 103 23.32 2.25 -1.40
C ALA A 103 24.78 2.06 -1.85
N GLN A 104 25.23 0.80 -1.94
CA GLN A 104 26.59 0.49 -2.42
C GLN A 104 26.76 0.83 -3.91
N LEU A 105 25.76 0.50 -4.74
CA LEU A 105 25.82 0.77 -6.18
C LEU A 105 25.72 2.28 -6.49
N VAL A 106 24.90 3.02 -5.76
CA VAL A 106 24.81 4.48 -5.91
C VAL A 106 26.16 5.12 -5.59
N LYS A 107 26.79 4.76 -4.46
CA LYS A 107 28.14 5.25 -4.14
C LYS A 107 29.19 4.93 -5.21
N ARG A 108 29.09 3.73 -5.81
CA ARG A 108 29.98 3.34 -6.90
C ARG A 108 29.72 4.14 -8.17
N ARG A 109 28.44 4.34 -8.53
CA ARG A 109 28.04 5.16 -9.68
C ARG A 109 28.56 6.59 -9.53
N ASP A 110 28.36 7.21 -8.35
CA ASP A 110 28.75 8.60 -8.12
C ASP A 110 30.27 8.79 -8.28
N LYS A 111 31.09 7.87 -7.76
CA LYS A 111 32.54 7.88 -7.97
C LYS A 111 32.93 7.73 -9.45
N LEU A 112 32.24 6.84 -10.19
CA LEU A 112 32.52 6.67 -11.62
C LEU A 112 32.06 7.87 -12.44
N GLN A 113 30.97 8.49 -12.07
CA GLN A 113 30.47 9.69 -12.69
C GLN A 113 31.43 10.87 -12.49
N GLU A 114 31.90 11.10 -11.27
CA GLU A 114 32.91 12.10 -10.96
C GLU A 114 34.20 11.86 -11.78
N ALA A 115 34.67 10.62 -11.81
CA ALA A 115 35.84 10.24 -12.60
C ALA A 115 35.64 10.44 -14.11
N ALA A 116 34.42 10.23 -14.62
CA ALA A 116 34.09 10.48 -16.03
C ALA A 116 34.09 11.96 -16.37
N TYR A 117 33.54 12.81 -15.50
CA TYR A 117 33.61 14.26 -15.65
C TYR A 117 35.04 14.78 -15.62
N LEU A 118 35.90 14.27 -14.71
CA LEU A 118 37.31 14.66 -14.58
C LEU A 118 38.17 14.25 -15.80
N LYS A 119 37.81 13.16 -16.50
CA LYS A 119 38.52 12.68 -17.68
C LYS A 119 38.26 13.54 -18.94
N ASN A 120 37.10 14.17 -19.02
CA ASN A 120 36.76 15.00 -20.17
C ASN A 120 37.18 16.44 -19.90
N PRO A 121 38.14 17.02 -20.69
CA PRO A 121 38.61 18.37 -20.50
C PRO A 121 37.52 19.45 -20.63
N GLU A 122 36.44 19.15 -21.37
CA GLU A 122 35.31 20.06 -21.56
C GLU A 122 34.36 20.11 -20.35
N THR A 123 34.42 19.12 -19.45
CA THR A 123 33.51 19.05 -18.29
C THR A 123 34.23 19.03 -16.94
N ALA A 124 35.55 18.80 -16.95
CA ALA A 124 36.36 18.68 -15.71
C ALA A 124 36.30 19.95 -14.84
N TYR A 125 36.29 21.13 -15.48
CA TYR A 125 36.19 22.42 -14.79
C TYR A 125 34.84 22.67 -14.10
N LEU A 126 33.78 21.94 -14.48
CA LEU A 126 32.48 22.06 -13.87
C LEU A 126 32.44 21.41 -12.48
N VAL A 127 33.25 20.36 -12.29
CA VAL A 127 33.21 19.48 -11.10
C VAL A 127 34.38 19.75 -10.14
N SER A 128 35.59 20.02 -10.66
CA SER A 128 36.78 20.24 -9.86
C SER A 128 37.19 21.72 -9.83
N ASN A 129 37.53 22.21 -8.62
CA ASN A 129 38.11 23.56 -8.46
C ASN A 129 39.50 23.66 -9.10
N GLU A 130 40.33 22.61 -8.85
CA GLU A 130 41.69 22.56 -9.41
C GLU A 130 41.70 22.62 -10.94
N LYS A 131 40.82 21.85 -11.58
CA LYS A 131 40.68 21.84 -13.02
C LYS A 131 40.07 23.14 -13.61
N PHE A 132 39.27 23.82 -12.80
CA PHE A 132 38.77 25.14 -13.18
C PHE A 132 39.86 26.19 -13.12
N ASP A 133 40.68 26.21 -12.07
CA ASP A 133 41.78 27.14 -11.90
C ASP A 133 42.88 26.89 -12.96
N GLU A 134 43.24 25.61 -13.19
CA GLU A 134 44.16 25.18 -14.23
C GLU A 134 43.73 25.70 -15.63
N LYS A 135 42.44 25.56 -15.95
CA LYS A 135 41.90 26.00 -17.24
C LYS A 135 41.88 27.55 -17.41
N ILE A 136 41.69 28.28 -16.30
CA ILE A 136 41.83 29.75 -16.30
C ILE A 136 43.30 30.16 -16.48
N GLU A 137 44.25 29.50 -15.82
CA GLU A 137 45.67 29.75 -15.94
C GLU A 137 46.19 29.45 -17.35
N GLU A 138 45.72 28.34 -17.97
CA GLU A 138 46.08 27.99 -19.36
C GLU A 138 45.62 29.02 -20.38
N MET A 139 44.45 29.66 -20.18
CA MET A 139 43.92 30.66 -21.11
C MET A 139 44.66 31.98 -21.02
N GLY A 140 45.25 32.34 -19.88
CA GLY A 140 45.93 33.60 -19.65
C GLY A 140 44.98 34.81 -19.87
N ILE A 141 45.16 35.88 -19.11
CA ILE A 141 44.36 37.10 -19.33
C ILE A 141 45.15 38.03 -20.23
N ILE A 142 44.99 37.92 -21.56
CA ILE A 142 45.73 38.74 -22.54
C ILE A 142 44.83 39.78 -23.20
N GLY A 143 43.48 39.58 -23.22
CA GLY A 143 42.55 40.47 -23.93
C GLY A 143 41.13 40.54 -23.36
N PRO A 144 40.30 41.46 -23.82
CA PRO A 144 38.91 41.56 -23.40
C PRO A 144 38.05 40.32 -23.80
N GLU A 145 38.46 39.59 -24.84
CA GLU A 145 37.78 38.36 -25.30
C GLU A 145 37.96 37.20 -24.31
N ASP A 146 39.15 37.12 -23.69
CA ASP A 146 39.45 36.09 -22.67
C ASP A 146 38.64 36.33 -21.41
N ALA A 147 38.43 37.58 -21.04
CA ALA A 147 37.58 37.95 -19.89
C ALA A 147 36.09 37.52 -20.10
N VAL A 148 35.59 37.65 -21.32
CA VAL A 148 34.21 37.20 -21.66
C VAL A 148 34.11 35.69 -21.59
N THR A 149 35.13 34.96 -22.07
CA THR A 149 35.17 33.48 -22.02
C THR A 149 35.26 32.99 -20.58
N ILE A 150 36.09 33.60 -19.76
CA ILE A 150 36.19 33.26 -18.31
C ILE A 150 34.86 33.56 -17.62
N ALA A 151 34.21 34.68 -17.87
CA ALA A 151 32.89 34.98 -17.34
C ALA A 151 31.83 33.95 -17.77
N GLY A 152 31.89 33.47 -19.02
CA GLY A 152 31.07 32.38 -19.53
C GLY A 152 31.26 31.08 -18.74
N MET A 153 32.51 30.69 -18.48
CA MET A 153 32.84 29.50 -17.71
C MET A 153 32.33 29.58 -16.25
N TYR A 154 32.44 30.73 -15.60
CA TYR A 154 31.82 30.94 -14.28
C TYR A 154 30.31 30.81 -14.34
N ALA A 155 29.67 31.36 -15.37
CA ALA A 155 28.23 31.25 -15.54
C ALA A 155 27.78 29.79 -15.80
N GLU A 156 28.48 29.04 -16.63
CA GLU A 156 28.20 27.62 -16.90
C GLU A 156 28.38 26.75 -15.64
N ARG A 157 29.46 26.99 -14.90
CA ARG A 157 29.71 26.29 -13.64
C ARG A 157 28.64 26.59 -12.59
N ALA A 158 28.24 27.86 -12.45
CA ALA A 158 27.18 28.27 -11.54
C ALA A 158 25.84 27.66 -11.95
N ALA A 159 25.53 27.63 -13.24
CA ALA A 159 24.32 26.99 -13.78
C ALA A 159 24.32 25.47 -13.52
N TYR A 160 25.46 24.81 -13.74
CA TYR A 160 25.62 23.38 -13.44
C TYR A 160 25.42 23.08 -11.96
N GLN A 161 26.08 23.82 -11.07
CA GLN A 161 25.95 23.64 -9.61
C GLN A 161 24.53 23.94 -9.12
N THR A 162 23.88 24.97 -9.66
CA THR A 162 22.49 25.30 -9.34
C THR A 162 21.54 24.20 -9.81
N LYS A 163 21.76 23.65 -11.01
CA LYS A 163 20.98 22.52 -11.52
C LYS A 163 21.14 21.28 -10.65
N GLN A 164 22.38 20.95 -10.26
CA GLN A 164 22.70 19.82 -9.36
C GLN A 164 22.01 19.99 -8.00
N TRP A 165 22.15 21.16 -7.38
CA TRP A 165 21.53 21.48 -6.11
C TRP A 165 20.00 21.36 -6.18
N PHE A 166 19.38 21.93 -7.22
CA PHE A 166 17.92 21.85 -7.40
C PHE A 166 17.44 20.42 -7.58
N MET A 167 18.13 19.61 -8.40
CA MET A 167 17.79 18.21 -8.63
C MET A 167 17.95 17.37 -7.35
N GLN A 168 18.98 17.65 -6.56
CA GLN A 168 19.19 17.00 -5.28
C GLN A 168 18.08 17.37 -4.29
N LEU A 169 17.77 18.65 -4.13
CA LEU A 169 16.68 19.13 -3.30
C LEU A 169 15.33 18.48 -3.66
N PHE A 170 15.04 18.40 -4.95
CA PHE A 170 13.81 17.78 -5.44
C PHE A 170 13.77 16.28 -5.19
N ARG A 171 14.90 15.58 -5.33
CA ARG A 171 15.03 14.17 -5.00
C ARG A 171 14.81 13.92 -3.51
N ASP A 172 15.45 14.71 -2.66
CA ASP A 172 15.32 14.60 -1.20
C ASP A 172 13.88 14.89 -0.75
N PHE A 173 13.21 15.83 -1.40
CA PHE A 173 11.80 16.12 -1.17
C PHE A 173 10.89 14.93 -1.57
N MET A 174 11.14 14.31 -2.72
CA MET A 174 10.38 13.14 -3.15
C MET A 174 10.62 11.93 -2.27
N GLU A 175 11.86 11.73 -1.81
CA GLU A 175 12.20 10.69 -0.83
C GLU A 175 11.48 10.92 0.50
N LEU A 176 11.41 12.17 0.97
CA LEU A 176 10.63 12.53 2.17
C LEU A 176 9.15 12.18 2.00
N LEU A 177 8.53 12.50 0.86
CA LEU A 177 7.13 12.17 0.58
C LEU A 177 6.90 10.66 0.50
N TYR A 178 7.83 9.92 -0.09
CA TYR A 178 7.78 8.47 -0.16
C TYR A 178 7.81 7.83 1.24
N ASN A 179 8.74 8.25 2.09
CA ASN A 179 8.86 7.78 3.46
C ASN A 179 7.64 8.19 4.31
N ALA A 180 7.09 9.38 4.09
CA ALA A 180 5.86 9.83 4.74
C ALA A 180 4.65 8.98 4.32
N ALA A 181 4.54 8.59 3.05
CA ALA A 181 3.47 7.72 2.57
C ALA A 181 3.52 6.33 3.24
N GLY A 182 4.74 5.76 3.38
CA GLY A 182 4.95 4.51 4.12
C GLY A 182 4.52 4.62 5.58
N LEU A 183 4.94 5.68 6.26
CA LEU A 183 4.58 5.95 7.66
C LEU A 183 3.06 6.14 7.86
N ILE A 184 2.37 6.80 6.93
CA ILE A 184 0.91 6.95 6.97
C ILE A 184 0.23 5.57 6.95
N ILE A 185 0.64 4.68 6.06
CA ILE A 185 0.06 3.34 5.96
C ILE A 185 0.34 2.52 7.22
N ASP A 186 1.55 2.60 7.78
CA ASP A 186 1.88 1.87 9.01
C ASP A 186 1.13 2.43 10.23
N THR A 187 0.95 3.74 10.32
CA THR A 187 0.13 4.38 11.36
C THR A 187 -1.33 3.94 11.27
N LEU A 188 -1.93 3.97 10.08
CA LEU A 188 -3.31 3.52 9.87
C LEU A 188 -3.46 2.03 10.19
N ARG A 189 -2.51 1.20 9.76
CA ARG A 189 -2.46 -0.22 10.10
C ARG A 189 -2.47 -0.44 11.60
N THR A 190 -1.55 0.22 12.32
CA THR A 190 -1.41 0.08 13.78
C THR A 190 -2.69 0.51 14.49
N PHE A 191 -3.27 1.65 14.10
CA PHE A 191 -4.55 2.12 14.65
C PHE A 191 -5.67 1.09 14.45
N ILE A 192 -5.83 0.57 13.24
CA ILE A 192 -6.89 -0.41 12.94
C ILE A 192 -6.65 -1.72 13.71
N LEU A 193 -5.39 -2.19 13.82
CA LEU A 193 -5.07 -3.39 14.60
C LEU A 193 -5.38 -3.19 16.08
N ILE A 194 -5.08 -2.03 16.66
CA ILE A 194 -5.44 -1.70 18.05
C ILE A 194 -6.96 -1.79 18.23
N VAL A 195 -7.73 -1.15 17.37
CA VAL A 195 -9.19 -1.18 17.44
C VAL A 195 -9.75 -2.61 17.32
N LEU A 196 -9.24 -3.38 16.35
CA LEU A 196 -9.63 -4.78 16.17
C LEU A 196 -9.26 -5.66 17.38
N SER A 197 -8.10 -5.41 17.97
CA SER A 197 -7.63 -6.13 19.16
C SER A 197 -8.48 -5.82 20.38
N ILE A 198 -8.78 -4.55 20.64
CA ILE A 198 -9.58 -4.11 21.79
C ILE A 198 -11.03 -4.60 21.68
N LEU A 199 -11.63 -4.52 20.49
CA LEU A 199 -13.01 -4.95 20.26
C LEU A 199 -13.14 -6.43 19.92
N GLY A 200 -12.04 -7.14 19.71
CA GLY A 200 -12.01 -8.56 19.41
C GLY A 200 -12.83 -9.41 20.40
N PRO A 201 -12.61 -9.32 21.72
CA PRO A 201 -13.37 -10.07 22.70
C PRO A 201 -14.88 -9.89 22.56
N VAL A 202 -15.35 -8.68 22.25
CA VAL A 202 -16.77 -8.36 22.06
C VAL A 202 -17.33 -9.08 20.83
N VAL A 203 -16.56 -9.12 19.73
CA VAL A 203 -16.96 -9.84 18.50
C VAL A 203 -17.06 -11.35 18.80
N PHE A 204 -16.14 -11.91 19.59
CA PHE A 204 -16.21 -13.30 20.03
C PHE A 204 -17.47 -13.54 20.88
N GLY A 205 -17.80 -12.63 21.80
CA GLY A 205 -19.02 -12.70 22.62
C GLY A 205 -20.29 -12.68 21.77
N ILE A 206 -20.35 -11.80 20.77
CA ILE A 206 -21.48 -11.70 19.83
C ILE A 206 -21.57 -12.96 18.96
N SER A 207 -20.46 -13.56 18.57
CA SER A 207 -20.43 -14.75 17.72
C SER A 207 -20.99 -16.01 18.37
N VAL A 208 -21.22 -16.01 19.69
CA VAL A 208 -21.91 -17.10 20.43
C VAL A 208 -23.35 -17.23 19.96
N TRP A 209 -24.01 -16.13 19.58
CA TRP A 209 -25.41 -16.14 19.21
C TRP A 209 -25.61 -16.81 17.83
N ASP A 210 -26.64 -17.63 17.72
CA ASP A 210 -27.02 -18.24 16.44
C ASP A 210 -27.39 -17.16 15.44
N GLY A 211 -26.88 -17.29 14.22
CA GLY A 211 -27.03 -16.29 13.15
C GLY A 211 -25.95 -15.21 13.11
N LEU A 212 -25.21 -14.95 14.20
CA LEU A 212 -24.10 -13.99 14.25
C LEU A 212 -22.72 -14.66 14.20
N SER A 213 -22.68 -15.97 14.00
CA SER A 213 -21.43 -16.76 13.93
C SER A 213 -20.46 -16.31 12.83
N GLY A 214 -20.98 -15.72 11.75
CA GLY A 214 -20.18 -15.15 10.67
C GLY A 214 -19.34 -13.96 11.08
N SER A 215 -19.65 -13.28 12.19
CA SER A 215 -18.87 -12.14 12.71
C SER A 215 -17.45 -12.54 13.08
N LEU A 216 -17.26 -13.76 13.59
CA LEU A 216 -15.96 -14.29 13.97
C LEU A 216 -15.02 -14.44 12.75
N SER A 217 -15.49 -15.10 11.70
CA SER A 217 -14.71 -15.29 10.48
C SER A 217 -14.42 -13.95 9.78
N ALA A 218 -15.37 -13.01 9.80
CA ALA A 218 -15.17 -11.68 9.26
C ALA A 218 -14.12 -10.89 10.06
N TRP A 219 -14.11 -11.04 11.39
CA TRP A 219 -13.11 -10.41 12.24
C TRP A 219 -11.70 -10.96 11.95
N PHE A 220 -11.54 -12.29 11.90
CA PHE A 220 -10.25 -12.91 11.55
C PHE A 220 -9.75 -12.45 10.18
N SER A 221 -10.62 -12.46 9.19
CA SER A 221 -10.27 -12.02 7.84
C SER A 221 -9.80 -10.57 7.81
N ARG A 222 -10.46 -9.67 8.54
CA ARG A 222 -10.06 -8.27 8.64
C ARG A 222 -8.74 -8.10 9.38
N TYR A 223 -8.56 -8.81 10.50
CA TYR A 223 -7.33 -8.74 11.28
C TYR A 223 -6.14 -9.18 10.44
N ILE A 224 -6.23 -10.34 9.77
CA ILE A 224 -5.18 -10.85 8.90
C ILE A 224 -4.93 -9.90 7.71
N SER A 225 -5.99 -9.37 7.07
CA SER A 225 -5.86 -8.42 5.96
C SER A 225 -5.06 -7.18 6.38
N VAL A 226 -5.40 -6.58 7.52
CA VAL A 226 -4.69 -5.39 8.00
C VAL A 226 -3.27 -5.74 8.46
N TYR A 227 -3.06 -6.91 9.05
CA TYR A 227 -1.73 -7.36 9.43
C TYR A 227 -0.80 -7.50 8.22
N LEU A 228 -1.33 -7.97 7.09
CA LEU A 228 -0.60 -8.14 5.83
C LEU A 228 -0.25 -6.82 5.12
N TRP A 229 -0.76 -5.68 5.58
CA TRP A 229 -0.35 -4.39 4.98
C TRP A 229 1.15 -4.18 5.06
N LEU A 230 1.78 -4.51 6.18
CA LEU A 230 3.24 -4.37 6.35
C LEU A 230 4.03 -5.29 5.39
N PRO A 231 3.78 -6.60 5.31
CA PRO A 231 4.42 -7.44 4.30
C PRO A 231 4.22 -6.96 2.86
N VAL A 232 3.02 -6.51 2.50
CA VAL A 232 2.72 -6.02 1.15
C VAL A 232 3.48 -4.72 0.85
N SER A 233 3.53 -3.79 1.81
CA SER A 233 4.32 -2.56 1.66
C SER A 233 5.82 -2.85 1.55
N SER A 234 6.33 -3.79 2.35
CA SER A 234 7.73 -4.23 2.28
C SER A 234 8.08 -4.85 0.91
N ILE A 235 7.20 -5.71 0.38
CA ILE A 235 7.40 -6.28 -0.97
C ILE A 235 7.40 -5.17 -2.03
N LEU A 236 6.50 -4.18 -1.95
CA LEU A 236 6.48 -3.04 -2.87
C LEU A 236 7.80 -2.26 -2.79
N SER A 237 8.29 -1.95 -1.59
CA SER A 237 9.55 -1.24 -1.38
C SER A 237 10.74 -2.03 -1.92
N ALA A 238 10.80 -3.34 -1.66
CA ALA A 238 11.84 -4.22 -2.17
C ALA A 238 11.83 -4.29 -3.71
N LEU A 239 10.65 -4.34 -4.33
CA LEU A 239 10.50 -4.31 -5.78
C LEU A 239 11.02 -3.00 -6.38
N LEU A 240 10.63 -1.86 -5.81
CA LEU A 240 11.08 -0.53 -6.26
C LEU A 240 12.59 -0.38 -6.10
N ALA A 241 13.14 -0.77 -4.96
CA ALA A 241 14.58 -0.77 -4.73
C ALA A 241 15.32 -1.68 -5.73
N LYS A 242 14.76 -2.85 -6.07
CA LYS A 242 15.34 -3.75 -7.08
C LYS A 242 15.36 -3.11 -8.47
N ILE A 243 14.31 -2.41 -8.86
CA ILE A 243 14.26 -1.69 -10.13
C ILE A 243 15.32 -0.59 -10.16
N GLN A 244 15.47 0.17 -9.06
CA GLN A 244 16.51 1.19 -8.94
C GLN A 244 17.92 0.58 -9.01
N VAL A 245 18.16 -0.57 -8.38
CA VAL A 245 19.41 -1.32 -8.50
C VAL A 245 19.74 -1.63 -9.97
N LEU A 246 18.77 -2.14 -10.73
CA LEU A 246 18.98 -2.46 -12.14
C LEU A 246 19.28 -1.21 -12.99
N MET A 247 18.67 -0.08 -12.66
CA MET A 247 18.94 1.20 -13.33
C MET A 247 20.34 1.71 -13.03
N VAL A 248 20.74 1.72 -11.76
CA VAL A 248 22.10 2.11 -11.37
C VAL A 248 23.15 1.22 -12.02
N GLN A 249 22.89 -0.09 -12.15
CA GLN A 249 23.79 -1.01 -12.86
C GLN A 249 23.92 -0.63 -14.35
N LYS A 250 22.82 -0.26 -14.99
CA LYS A 250 22.86 0.27 -16.38
C LYS A 250 23.68 1.54 -16.49
N ASP A 251 23.51 2.49 -15.57
CA ASP A 251 24.27 3.74 -15.52
C ASP A 251 25.76 3.45 -15.36
N ILE A 252 26.13 2.56 -14.45
CA ILE A 252 27.53 2.13 -14.24
C ILE A 252 28.11 1.52 -15.53
N ALA A 253 27.36 0.67 -16.22
CA ALA A 253 27.80 0.08 -17.48
C ALA A 253 27.99 1.15 -18.58
N ALA A 254 27.09 2.14 -18.66
CA ALA A 254 27.20 3.25 -19.59
C ALA A 254 28.41 4.16 -19.28
N LEU A 255 28.66 4.47 -18.00
CA LEU A 255 29.82 5.27 -17.55
C LEU A 255 31.16 4.55 -17.84
N SER A 256 31.16 3.23 -18.00
CA SER A 256 32.33 2.46 -18.35
C SER A 256 32.67 2.49 -19.84
N SER A 257 31.79 3.01 -20.69
CA SER A 257 32.02 3.17 -22.14
C SER A 257 32.74 4.48 -22.45
N ALA A 258 33.66 4.45 -23.41
CA ALA A 258 34.64 5.52 -23.68
C ALA A 258 33.99 6.85 -24.16
N ASN A 259 32.77 6.85 -24.66
CA ASN A 259 32.11 8.02 -25.29
C ASN A 259 30.82 8.46 -24.53
N TYR A 260 30.62 8.02 -23.31
CA TYR A 260 29.43 8.41 -22.57
C TYR A 260 29.63 9.75 -21.86
N VAL A 261 28.84 10.76 -22.25
CA VAL A 261 28.71 12.00 -21.49
C VAL A 261 27.63 11.79 -20.46
N PRO A 262 27.96 11.90 -19.16
CA PRO A 262 26.97 11.70 -18.11
C PRO A 262 25.84 12.72 -18.24
N ASP A 263 24.64 12.28 -18.59
CA ASP A 263 23.46 13.10 -18.46
C ASP A 263 22.99 13.05 -17.00
N LEU A 264 22.46 14.18 -16.52
CA LEU A 264 21.87 14.31 -15.19
C LEU A 264 20.54 13.55 -15.11
N GLY A 265 20.55 12.27 -15.48
CA GLY A 265 19.39 11.38 -15.58
C GLY A 265 18.67 11.07 -14.26
N THR A 266 18.47 12.09 -13.40
CA THR A 266 17.81 11.96 -12.10
C THR A 266 16.29 11.83 -12.24
N TRP A 267 15.72 12.14 -13.40
CA TRP A 267 14.27 12.16 -13.62
C TRP A 267 13.60 10.80 -13.42
N TYR A 268 14.24 9.71 -13.79
CA TYR A 268 13.64 8.38 -13.62
C TYR A 268 13.57 7.96 -12.14
N TYR A 269 14.49 8.41 -11.29
CA TYR A 269 14.38 8.17 -9.83
C TYR A 269 13.15 8.86 -9.25
N ILE A 270 12.85 10.07 -9.69
CA ILE A 270 11.69 10.85 -9.27
C ILE A 270 10.38 10.11 -9.65
N VAL A 271 10.32 9.58 -10.87
CA VAL A 271 9.16 8.79 -11.33
C VAL A 271 8.95 7.56 -10.46
N PHE A 272 10.04 6.88 -10.02
CA PHE A 272 9.91 5.72 -9.14
C PHE A 272 9.44 6.09 -7.73
N PHE A 273 9.87 7.20 -7.18
CA PHE A 273 9.30 7.69 -5.92
C PHE A 273 7.81 7.99 -6.06
N LEU A 274 7.39 8.61 -7.16
CA LEU A 274 5.97 8.88 -7.42
C LEU A 274 5.16 7.58 -7.54
N ILE A 275 5.67 6.59 -8.28
CA ILE A 275 5.04 5.26 -8.38
C ILE A 275 4.96 4.60 -7.00
N GLY A 276 5.99 4.72 -6.17
CA GLY A 276 6.02 4.20 -4.82
C GLY A 276 4.97 4.84 -3.92
N ILE A 277 4.85 6.17 -3.95
CA ILE A 277 3.84 6.91 -3.18
C ILE A 277 2.43 6.43 -3.56
N VAL A 278 2.11 6.35 -4.86
CA VAL A 278 0.82 5.83 -5.33
C VAL A 278 0.64 4.36 -4.94
N GLY A 279 1.71 3.56 -5.04
CA GLY A 279 1.72 2.14 -4.69
C GLY A 279 1.38 1.90 -3.22
N TYR A 280 1.85 2.74 -2.30
CA TYR A 280 1.51 2.63 -0.88
C TYR A 280 -0.01 2.74 -0.64
N PHE A 281 -0.71 3.62 -1.35
CA PHE A 281 -2.17 3.72 -1.23
C PHE A 281 -2.92 2.51 -1.79
N CYS A 282 -2.29 1.70 -2.63
CA CYS A 282 -2.85 0.44 -3.12
C CYS A 282 -2.65 -0.73 -2.13
N VAL A 283 -1.75 -0.62 -1.15
CA VAL A 283 -1.42 -1.68 -0.19
C VAL A 283 -2.65 -2.28 0.50
N PRO A 284 -3.60 -1.49 1.06
CA PRO A 284 -4.79 -2.04 1.70
C PRO A 284 -5.64 -2.90 0.76
N THR A 285 -5.76 -2.48 -0.49
CA THR A 285 -6.55 -3.18 -1.52
C THR A 285 -5.89 -4.51 -1.89
N VAL A 286 -4.57 -4.51 -2.11
CA VAL A 286 -3.81 -5.72 -2.47
C VAL A 286 -3.83 -6.73 -1.30
N ALA A 287 -3.65 -6.27 -0.06
CA ALA A 287 -3.77 -7.12 1.12
C ALA A 287 -5.17 -7.74 1.27
N GLY A 288 -6.22 -6.99 0.91
CA GLY A 288 -7.60 -7.49 0.84
C GLY A 288 -7.74 -8.63 -0.17
N TRP A 289 -7.20 -8.50 -1.36
CA TRP A 289 -7.26 -9.54 -2.40
C TRP A 289 -6.61 -10.86 -1.98
N ILE A 290 -5.52 -10.80 -1.22
CA ILE A 290 -4.85 -12.02 -0.72
C ILE A 290 -5.79 -12.83 0.17
N ILE A 291 -6.57 -12.16 1.02
CA ILE A 291 -7.54 -12.83 1.90
C ILE A 291 -8.78 -13.30 1.13
N GLU A 292 -9.26 -12.52 0.18
CA GLU A 292 -10.38 -12.90 -0.68
C GLU A 292 -10.05 -14.13 -1.54
N ALA A 293 -8.85 -14.19 -2.11
CA ALA A 293 -8.36 -15.33 -2.88
C ALA A 293 -8.26 -16.62 -2.04
N GLY A 294 -7.99 -16.49 -0.73
CA GLY A 294 -7.95 -17.62 0.22
C GLY A 294 -9.34 -18.18 0.61
N GLY A 295 -10.44 -17.71 0.02
CA GLY A 295 -11.80 -18.20 0.29
C GLY A 295 -12.42 -17.67 1.59
N GLY A 296 -11.75 -16.71 2.26
CA GLY A 296 -12.14 -16.23 3.59
C GLY A 296 -13.31 -15.25 3.63
N ILE A 297 -13.82 -14.72 2.53
CA ILE A 297 -14.87 -13.69 2.56
C ILE A 297 -15.92 -13.90 1.46
N GLY A 298 -16.66 -14.98 1.57
CA GLY A 298 -17.89 -15.14 0.78
C GLY A 298 -19.01 -14.12 1.07
N ALA A 299 -18.81 -13.20 2.03
CA ALA A 299 -19.80 -12.18 2.37
C ALA A 299 -19.47 -10.81 1.77
N TYR A 300 -18.17 -10.40 1.70
CA TYR A 300 -17.79 -9.13 1.10
C TYR A 300 -17.88 -9.17 -0.44
N GLY A 301 -17.41 -10.25 -1.04
CA GLY A 301 -17.54 -10.47 -2.49
C GLY A 301 -19.00 -10.59 -2.93
N ARG A 302 -19.91 -11.10 -2.07
CA ARG A 302 -21.35 -11.11 -2.33
C ARG A 302 -21.94 -9.70 -2.30
N ASN A 303 -21.53 -8.82 -1.41
CA ASN A 303 -22.01 -7.44 -1.35
C ASN A 303 -21.49 -6.60 -2.53
N VAL A 304 -20.21 -6.70 -2.87
CA VAL A 304 -19.66 -6.01 -4.05
C VAL A 304 -20.27 -6.56 -5.33
N ASN A 305 -20.42 -7.88 -5.43
CA ASN A 305 -21.05 -8.53 -6.60
C ASN A 305 -22.58 -8.27 -6.68
N SER A 306 -23.25 -8.09 -5.52
CA SER A 306 -24.68 -7.69 -5.51
C SER A 306 -24.85 -6.22 -5.88
N VAL A 307 -23.97 -5.32 -5.45
CA VAL A 307 -23.95 -3.91 -5.86
C VAL A 307 -23.56 -3.79 -7.34
N ALA A 308 -22.59 -4.55 -7.81
CA ALA A 308 -22.23 -4.61 -9.23
C ALA A 308 -23.34 -5.21 -10.08
N LYS A 309 -24.01 -6.27 -9.62
CA LYS A 309 -25.17 -6.87 -10.31
C LYS A 309 -26.39 -5.95 -10.28
N SER A 310 -26.71 -5.29 -9.17
CA SER A 310 -27.80 -4.32 -9.12
C SER A 310 -27.50 -3.07 -9.94
N GLY A 311 -26.25 -2.61 -9.97
CA GLY A 311 -25.80 -1.55 -10.87
C GLY A 311 -25.87 -1.94 -12.33
N ALA A 312 -25.44 -3.15 -12.68
CA ALA A 312 -25.55 -3.69 -14.05
C ALA A 312 -27.00 -3.98 -14.47
N GLN A 313 -27.84 -4.49 -13.57
CA GLN A 313 -29.28 -4.66 -13.83
C GLN A 313 -30.00 -3.32 -13.92
N GLY A 314 -29.65 -2.34 -13.09
CA GLY A 314 -30.18 -0.98 -13.21
C GLY A 314 -29.80 -0.32 -14.53
N ALA A 315 -28.56 -0.47 -15.00
CA ALA A 315 -28.11 0.01 -16.29
C ALA A 315 -28.76 -0.75 -17.45
N TYR A 316 -28.96 -2.07 -17.31
CA TYR A 316 -29.63 -2.90 -18.32
C TYR A 316 -31.13 -2.61 -18.43
N LEU A 317 -31.82 -2.39 -17.29
CA LEU A 317 -33.21 -1.99 -17.24
C LEU A 317 -33.41 -0.54 -17.71
N GLY A 318 -32.51 0.38 -17.33
CA GLY A 318 -32.47 1.76 -17.80
C GLY A 318 -32.20 1.83 -19.33
N GLY A 319 -31.30 0.99 -19.83
CA GLY A 319 -31.02 0.84 -21.26
C GLY A 319 -32.19 0.28 -22.06
N LYS A 320 -32.92 -0.72 -21.52
CA LYS A 320 -34.14 -1.23 -22.13
C LYS A 320 -35.28 -0.21 -22.12
N ALA A 321 -35.45 0.55 -21.04
CA ALA A 321 -36.47 1.60 -20.96
C ALA A 321 -36.17 2.74 -21.94
N SER A 322 -34.90 3.13 -22.12
CA SER A 322 -34.51 4.13 -23.11
C SER A 322 -34.61 3.62 -24.54
N ALA A 323 -34.29 2.33 -24.80
CA ALA A 323 -34.44 1.71 -26.11
C ALA A 323 -35.92 1.50 -26.49
N ALA A 324 -36.78 1.15 -25.52
CA ALA A 324 -38.21 1.07 -25.72
C ALA A 324 -38.83 2.45 -25.98
N GLY A 325 -38.34 3.50 -25.29
CA GLY A 325 -38.76 4.88 -25.54
C GLY A 325 -38.36 5.40 -26.91
N LEU A 326 -37.14 5.09 -27.36
CA LEU A 326 -36.69 5.41 -28.73
C LEU A 326 -37.42 4.64 -29.80
N GLY A 327 -37.72 3.34 -29.58
CA GLY A 327 -38.53 2.52 -30.51
C GLY A 327 -39.95 3.03 -30.65
N ALA A 328 -40.58 3.47 -29.55
CA ALA A 328 -41.90 4.08 -29.57
C ALA A 328 -41.94 5.43 -30.28
N ALA A 329 -40.89 6.26 -30.09
CA ALA A 329 -40.73 7.55 -30.76
C ALA A 329 -40.55 7.37 -32.29
N VAL A 330 -39.71 6.42 -32.72
CA VAL A 330 -39.47 6.14 -34.14
C VAL A 330 -40.70 5.50 -34.79
N GLY A 331 -41.44 4.60 -34.10
CA GLY A 331 -42.68 4.00 -34.56
C GLY A 331 -43.81 5.05 -34.81
N ASN A 332 -43.86 6.05 -33.91
CA ASN A 332 -44.87 7.13 -34.01
C ASN A 332 -44.56 8.10 -35.17
N ILE A 333 -43.28 8.32 -35.49
CA ILE A 333 -42.88 9.14 -36.65
C ILE A 333 -43.21 8.40 -37.95
N GLY A 334 -42.94 7.07 -38.04
CA GLY A 334 -43.26 6.23 -39.20
C GLY A 334 -44.75 6.13 -39.46
N GLY A 335 -45.58 6.06 -38.40
CA GLY A 335 -47.05 6.07 -38.50
C GLY A 335 -47.60 7.41 -39.02
N ARG A 336 -47.02 8.53 -38.59
CA ARG A 336 -47.42 9.86 -39.08
C ARG A 336 -47.07 10.10 -40.56
N ILE A 337 -45.92 9.64 -41.00
CA ILE A 337 -45.49 9.75 -42.42
C ILE A 337 -46.39 8.90 -43.31
N LYS A 338 -46.74 7.67 -42.87
CA LYS A 338 -47.64 6.79 -43.62
C LYS A 338 -49.07 7.36 -43.73
N GLY A 339 -49.55 8.04 -42.67
CA GLY A 339 -50.83 8.72 -42.64
C GLY A 339 -50.91 9.95 -43.56
N MET A 340 -49.81 10.66 -43.77
CA MET A 340 -49.73 11.80 -44.69
C MET A 340 -49.69 11.35 -46.17
N LEU A 341 -49.05 10.22 -46.46
CA LEU A 341 -48.97 9.69 -47.81
C LEU A 341 -50.29 9.07 -48.31
N ILE A 342 -51.20 8.67 -47.42
CA ILE A 342 -52.51 8.09 -47.76
C ILE A 342 -53.60 9.18 -47.92
N LYS A 343 -53.44 10.38 -47.40
CA LYS A 343 -54.38 11.48 -47.53
C LYS A 343 -54.15 12.40 -48.73
N GLY A 344 -53.20 12.07 -49.58
CA GLY A 344 -52.83 12.83 -50.77
C GLY A 344 -53.22 12.11 -52.10
N LYS A 345 -54.32 11.31 -52.11
CA LYS A 345 -54.91 10.83 -53.31
C LYS A 345 -56.40 11.18 -53.32
#